data_194a81f05a7cedf732017de4d28cd2b4
#
_entry.id   194a81f05a7cedf732017de4d28cd2b4
#
_cell.length_a   1.000
_cell.length_b   1.000
_cell.length_c   1.000
_cell.angle_alpha   90.00
_cell.angle_beta   90.00
_cell.angle_gamma   90.00
#
_symmetry.space_group_name_H-M   'P 1'
#
loop_
_entity.id
_entity.type
_entity.pdbx_description
1 polymer ?
#
loop_
_entity_poly.entity_id
_entity_poly.type
_entity_poly.pdbx_seq_one_letter_code
_entity_poly.pdbx_strand_id
1 'polypeptide(L)' 'MKTKIKELREKRNLTQEALAEKVGVTRQTILFLEKGKYNPSLRLAYRIARALNSKIEDVFSFEDERL' A
#
# COMPACT_ATOMS: atom_id res chain seq x y z
N MET A 1 -7.74 -4.14 8.30
CA MET A 1 -7.69 -3.45 6.99
C MET A 1 -7.19 -4.42 5.92
N LYS A 2 -7.82 -4.39 4.78
CA LYS A 2 -7.38 -5.19 3.63
C LYS A 2 -6.70 -4.27 2.62
N THR A 3 -5.70 -4.77 1.93
CA THR A 3 -5.03 -3.99 0.91
C THR A 3 -4.85 -4.78 -0.39
N LYS A 4 -4.74 -4.05 -1.48
CA LYS A 4 -4.40 -4.61 -2.78
C LYS A 4 -3.00 -4.18 -3.22
N ILE A 5 -2.17 -3.75 -2.27
CA ILE A 5 -0.83 -3.26 -2.57
C ILE A 5 -0.01 -4.29 -3.35
N LYS A 6 0.04 -5.52 -2.82
CA LYS A 6 0.82 -6.58 -3.46
C LYS A 6 0.35 -6.85 -4.88
N GLU A 7 -0.96 -6.99 -5.06
CA GLU A 7 -1.56 -7.28 -6.36
C GLU A 7 -1.26 -6.17 -7.37
N LEU A 8 -1.47 -4.92 -6.97
CA LEU A 8 -1.24 -3.78 -7.85
C LEU A 8 0.25 -3.56 -8.12
N ARG A 9 1.08 -3.83 -7.12
CA ARG A 9 2.53 -3.74 -7.26
C ARG A 9 3.04 -4.74 -8.28
N GLU A 10 2.57 -5.98 -8.17
CA GLU A 10 2.99 -7.06 -9.08
C GLU A 10 2.55 -6.80 -10.51
N LYS A 11 1.36 -6.23 -10.70
CA LYS A 11 0.90 -5.84 -12.02
C LYS A 11 1.82 -4.82 -12.69
N ARG A 12 2.53 -4.05 -11.90
CA ARG A 12 3.45 -3.01 -12.40
C ARG A 12 4.90 -3.46 -12.38
N ASN A 13 5.13 -4.73 -12.08
CA ASN A 13 6.49 -5.29 -12.00
C ASN A 13 7.36 -4.54 -11.00
N LEU A 14 6.76 -4.10 -9.90
CA LEU A 14 7.49 -3.43 -8.83
C LEU A 14 7.77 -4.40 -7.70
N THR A 15 9.03 -4.43 -7.23
CA THR A 15 9.38 -5.16 -6.02
C THR A 15 8.91 -4.36 -4.80
N GLN A 16 8.85 -5.01 -3.63
CA GLN A 16 8.56 -4.31 -2.38
C GLN A 16 9.57 -3.20 -2.15
N GLU A 17 10.84 -3.47 -2.43
CA GLU A 17 11.91 -2.50 -2.25
C GLU A 17 11.75 -1.30 -3.19
N ALA A 18 11.40 -1.55 -4.45
CA ALA A 18 11.19 -0.47 -5.41
C ALA A 18 10.02 0.40 -5.01
N LEU A 19 8.92 -0.18 -4.54
CA LEU A 19 7.79 0.60 -4.08
C LEU A 19 8.15 1.41 -2.84
N ALA A 20 8.85 0.79 -1.89
CA ALA A 20 9.29 1.47 -0.67
C ALA A 20 10.12 2.71 -1.01
N GLU A 21 11.05 2.56 -1.94
CA GLU A 21 11.88 3.66 -2.39
C GLU A 21 11.06 4.79 -3.02
N LYS A 22 10.10 4.43 -3.86
CA LYS A 22 9.24 5.43 -4.51
C LYS A 22 8.43 6.26 -3.52
N VAL A 23 8.00 5.66 -2.43
CA VAL A 23 7.13 6.35 -1.47
C VAL A 23 7.86 6.82 -0.21
N GLY A 24 9.19 6.59 -0.15
CA GLY A 24 10.00 7.13 0.93
C GLY A 24 9.92 6.41 2.25
N VAL A 25 9.70 5.08 2.23
CA VAL A 25 9.68 4.27 3.45
C VAL A 25 10.59 3.06 3.28
N THR A 26 10.74 2.25 4.33
CA THR A 26 11.54 1.03 4.26
C THR A 26 10.72 -0.10 3.65
N ARG A 27 11.42 -1.10 3.12
CA ARG A 27 10.78 -2.32 2.64
C ARG A 27 9.94 -2.98 3.73
N GLN A 28 10.43 -2.95 4.98
CA GLN A 28 9.71 -3.49 6.13
C GLN A 28 8.32 -2.89 6.26
N THR A 29 8.22 -1.58 6.07
CA THR A 29 6.94 -0.88 6.13
C THR A 29 5.99 -1.41 5.05
N ILE A 30 6.48 -1.60 3.83
CA ILE A 30 5.66 -2.14 2.75
C ILE A 30 5.20 -3.55 3.10
N LEU A 31 6.10 -4.37 3.64
CA LEU A 31 5.77 -5.73 4.05
C LEU A 31 4.62 -5.75 5.05
N PHE A 32 4.68 -4.91 6.08
CA PHE A 32 3.61 -4.83 7.08
C PHE A 32 2.31 -4.30 6.50
N LEU A 33 2.40 -3.32 5.61
CA LEU A 33 1.21 -2.79 4.93
C LEU A 33 0.53 -3.88 4.10
N GLU A 34 1.30 -4.68 3.39
CA GLU A 34 0.73 -5.76 2.56
C GLU A 34 0.04 -6.82 3.40
N LYS A 35 0.48 -7.00 4.64
CA LYS A 35 -0.14 -7.94 5.57
C LYS A 35 -1.34 -7.35 6.31
N GLY A 36 -1.65 -6.09 6.08
CA GLY A 36 -2.74 -5.40 6.77
C GLY A 36 -2.47 -5.15 8.24
N LYS A 37 -1.20 -5.18 8.66
CA LYS A 37 -0.82 -5.06 10.08
C LYS A 37 -0.35 -3.67 10.48
N TYR A 38 -0.46 -2.71 9.57
CA TYR A 38 0.01 -1.36 9.82
C TYR A 38 -0.92 -0.38 9.12
N ASN A 39 -1.41 0.60 9.86
CA ASN A 39 -2.27 1.63 9.27
C ASN A 39 -1.40 2.80 8.82
N PRO A 40 -1.33 3.06 7.52
CA PRO A 40 -0.52 4.16 7.03
C PRO A 40 -1.15 5.50 7.36
N SER A 41 -0.31 6.53 7.44
CA SER A 41 -0.81 7.90 7.49
C SER A 41 -1.54 8.17 6.18
N LEU A 42 -2.41 9.18 6.18
CA LEU A 42 -3.11 9.56 4.95
C LEU A 42 -2.12 9.94 3.85
N ARG A 43 -1.05 10.65 4.22
CA ARG A 43 -0.02 11.03 3.27
C ARG A 43 0.64 9.81 2.64
N LEU A 44 1.00 8.82 3.46
CA LEU A 44 1.63 7.61 2.94
C LEU A 44 0.67 6.82 2.06
N ALA A 45 -0.59 6.69 2.48
CA ALA A 45 -1.61 6.02 1.69
C ALA A 45 -1.77 6.69 0.31
N TYR A 46 -1.77 8.02 0.29
CA TYR A 46 -1.87 8.78 -0.95
C TYR A 46 -0.66 8.52 -1.86
N ARG A 47 0.55 8.54 -1.29
CA ARG A 47 1.78 8.28 -2.05
C ARG A 47 1.79 6.89 -2.65
N ILE A 48 1.36 5.89 -1.87
CA ILE A 48 1.29 4.52 -2.35
C ILE A 48 0.30 4.41 -3.50
N ALA A 49 -0.89 4.97 -3.33
CA ALA A 49 -1.91 4.94 -4.37
C ALA A 49 -1.39 5.60 -5.66
N ARG A 50 -0.71 6.74 -5.52
CA ARG A 50 -0.12 7.43 -6.68
C ARG A 50 0.95 6.58 -7.35
N ALA A 51 1.81 5.96 -6.57
CA ALA A 51 2.87 5.10 -7.11
C ALA A 51 2.29 3.91 -7.86
N LEU A 52 1.11 3.44 -7.45
CA LEU A 52 0.41 2.33 -8.08
C LEU A 52 -0.59 2.79 -9.13
N ASN A 53 -0.64 4.10 -9.40
CA ASN A 53 -1.58 4.70 -10.36
C ASN A 53 -3.03 4.30 -10.07
N SER A 54 -3.38 4.36 -8.79
CA SER A 54 -4.69 3.92 -8.29
C SER A 54 -5.22 4.97 -7.32
N LYS A 55 -6.48 4.80 -6.92
CA LYS A 55 -7.09 5.65 -5.90
C LYS A 55 -6.88 5.00 -4.54
N ILE A 56 -6.88 5.79 -3.47
CA ILE A 56 -6.73 5.26 -2.11
C ILE A 56 -7.78 4.18 -1.85
N GLU A 57 -9.03 4.43 -2.21
CA GLU A 57 -10.12 3.47 -1.97
C GLU A 57 -9.99 2.19 -2.79
N ASP A 58 -9.18 2.19 -3.85
CA ASP A 58 -8.91 0.98 -4.63
C ASP A 58 -7.76 0.17 -4.05
N VAL A 59 -6.91 0.81 -3.25
CA VAL A 59 -5.76 0.16 -2.64
C VAL A 59 -6.07 -0.36 -1.24
N PHE A 60 -6.80 0.44 -0.46
CA PHE A 60 -7.10 0.13 0.93
C PHE A 60 -8.59 -0.05 1.14
N SER A 61 -8.97 -1.07 1.92
CA SER A 61 -10.37 -1.34 2.20
C SER A 61 -10.56 -1.60 3.70
N PHE A 62 -11.65 -1.10 4.25
CA PHE A 62 -12.03 -1.32 5.64
C PHE A 62 -13.31 -2.14 5.74
N GLU A 63 -13.65 -2.90 4.70
CA GLU A 63 -14.86 -3.73 4.67
C GLU A 63 -14.91 -4.74 5.80
N ASP A 64 -13.75 -5.19 6.29
CA ASP A 64 -13.65 -6.18 7.35
C ASP A 64 -13.66 -5.55 8.74
N GLU A 65 -13.86 -4.23 8.84
CA GLU A 65 -13.85 -3.53 10.12
C GLU A 65 -15.22 -2.93 10.43
N ARG A 66 -15.56 -2.89 11.72
CA ARG A 66 -16.77 -2.23 12.19
C ARG A 66 -16.40 -0.85 12.69
N LEU A 67 -17.25 0.09 12.37
CA LEU A 67 -17.10 1.47 12.86
C LEU A 67 -17.87 1.66 14.14
#